data_6b8151f2a0fce192d0c73ee38bab9937
#
_entry.id   6b8151f2a0fce192d0c73ee38bab9937
#
_cell.length_a   1.000
_cell.length_b   1.000
_cell.length_c   1.000
_cell.angle_alpha   90.00
_cell.angle_beta   90.00
_cell.angle_gamma   90.00
#
_symmetry.space_group_name_H-M   'P 1'
#
loop_
_entity.id
_entity.type
_entity.pdbx_description
1 polymer ?
#
loop_
_entity_poly.entity_id
_entity_poly.type
_entity_poly.pdbx_seq_one_letter_code
_entity_poly.pdbx_strand_id
1 'polypeptide(L)'
;KDAALDGGTVARLDETLPLVRKAKLKLEARVADKERAPFLACADVEPNIERFHRLPKRMGFFSTDTDIDGVVRSSSLLLRCRDALYVSLDLAIAEVALQTNAQAIGFPEKGTERTPGVAQIRIGDLVIPTDPGGRILVNYRGPTRTFPHWSIVDILAGKHDAEIPGTIVIVGPTEVGIQDVYGSPF
;
A
#
# COMPACT_ATOMS: atom_id res chain seq x y z
N LYS A 1 -2.32 -19.30 25.46
CA LYS A 1 -1.05 -20.10 25.26
C LYS A 1 -0.28 -19.29 24.23
N ASP A 2 0.56 -18.39 24.75
CA ASP A 2 1.47 -17.56 23.97
C ASP A 2 2.51 -18.49 23.34
N ALA A 3 2.44 -18.65 22.02
CA ALA A 3 3.53 -19.25 21.27
C ALA A 3 4.66 -18.19 21.23
N ALA A 4 5.69 -18.40 22.03
CA ALA A 4 6.93 -17.66 21.92
C ALA A 4 7.46 -17.85 20.51
N LEU A 5 7.53 -16.74 19.75
CA LEU A 5 8.20 -16.72 18.45
C LEU A 5 9.66 -17.08 18.66
N ASP A 6 10.09 -18.17 18.03
CA ASP A 6 11.46 -18.68 18.06
C ASP A 6 12.43 -17.56 17.63
N GLY A 7 13.55 -17.41 18.37
CA GLY A 7 14.56 -16.37 18.13
C GLY A 7 15.14 -16.36 16.71
N GLY A 8 15.00 -17.46 15.95
CA GLY A 8 15.37 -17.55 14.54
C GLY A 8 14.49 -16.72 13.61
N THR A 9 13.22 -16.51 13.94
CA THR A 9 12.27 -15.69 13.14
C THR A 9 12.58 -14.20 13.28
N VAL A 10 12.98 -13.76 14.46
CA VAL A 10 13.34 -12.35 14.71
C VAL A 10 14.63 -11.95 13.98
N ALA A 11 15.62 -12.83 13.93
CA ALA A 11 16.87 -12.59 13.20
C ALA A 11 16.65 -12.52 11.68
N ARG A 12 15.76 -13.35 11.11
CA ARG A 12 15.37 -13.28 9.69
C ARG A 12 14.66 -11.98 9.33
N LEU A 13 13.83 -11.45 10.21
CA LEU A 13 13.17 -10.16 10.00
C LEU A 13 14.17 -9.01 9.95
N ASP A 14 15.24 -9.07 10.74
CA ASP A 14 16.30 -8.05 10.73
C ASP A 14 17.14 -8.07 9.45
N GLU A 15 17.45 -9.24 8.90
CA GLU A 15 18.17 -9.37 7.63
C GLU A 15 17.33 -8.90 6.41
N THR A 16 16.02 -9.01 6.49
CA THR A 16 15.10 -8.52 5.44
C THR A 16 14.77 -7.04 5.56
N LEU A 17 15.07 -6.40 6.69
CA LEU A 17 14.85 -4.97 6.94
C LEU A 17 15.36 -4.01 5.85
N PRO A 18 16.51 -4.24 5.15
CA PRO A 18 16.92 -3.38 4.04
C PRO A 18 15.92 -3.32 2.90
N LEU A 19 15.14 -4.37 2.70
CA LEU A 19 14.14 -4.47 1.63
C LEU A 19 12.79 -3.87 2.06
N VAL A 20 12.41 -4.08 3.31
CA VAL A 20 11.26 -3.40 3.92
C VAL A 20 11.47 -1.88 3.94
N ARG A 21 12.71 -1.40 4.04
CA ARG A 21 13.08 0.02 3.90
C ARG A 21 12.68 0.63 2.56
N LYS A 22 12.55 -0.16 1.49
CA LYS A 22 12.07 0.32 0.18
C LYS A 22 10.59 0.74 0.22
N ALA A 23 9.80 0.20 1.14
CA ALA A 23 8.42 0.58 1.37
C ALA A 23 8.26 1.69 2.41
N LYS A 24 9.34 2.06 3.12
CA LYS A 24 9.29 3.17 4.07
C LYS A 24 9.09 4.48 3.35
N LEU A 25 8.04 5.19 3.75
CA LEU A 25 7.82 6.56 3.34
C LEU A 25 8.93 7.45 3.93
N LYS A 26 9.57 8.25 3.10
CA LYS A 26 10.39 9.37 3.58
C LYS A 26 9.42 10.44 4.11
N LEU A 27 9.18 10.42 5.42
CA LEU A 27 8.43 11.47 6.06
C LEU A 27 9.24 12.77 5.99
N GLU A 28 8.71 13.78 5.33
CA GLU A 28 9.05 15.14 5.69
C GLU A 28 8.64 15.36 7.16
N ALA A 29 9.45 16.06 7.92
CA ALA A 29 9.46 16.14 9.38
C ALA A 29 8.23 16.81 10.03
N ARG A 30 7.05 16.80 9.40
CA ARG A 30 5.87 17.56 9.81
C ARG A 30 4.61 16.72 10.13
N VAL A 31 4.74 15.42 10.26
CA VAL A 31 3.61 14.63 10.78
C VAL A 31 3.74 14.58 12.30
N ALA A 32 2.96 15.44 12.96
CA ALA A 32 2.92 15.47 14.41
C ALA A 32 2.23 14.21 14.96
N ASP A 33 2.71 13.74 16.13
CA ASP A 33 2.05 12.72 16.95
C ASP A 33 1.62 11.44 16.18
N LYS A 34 2.56 10.81 15.48
CA LYS A 34 2.33 9.56 14.70
C LYS A 34 1.68 8.45 15.53
N GLU A 35 1.95 8.43 16.84
CA GLU A 35 1.41 7.41 17.75
C GLU A 35 -0.08 7.60 18.00
N ARG A 36 -0.56 8.84 17.99
CA ARG A 36 -1.96 9.22 18.20
C ARG A 36 -2.75 9.31 16.90
N ALA A 37 -2.07 9.36 15.76
CA ALA A 37 -2.73 9.42 14.47
C ALA A 37 -3.48 8.10 14.17
N PRO A 38 -4.68 8.17 13.60
CA PRO A 38 -5.53 7.00 13.36
C PRO A 38 -5.10 6.21 12.13
N PHE A 39 -3.79 5.96 11.99
CA PHE A 39 -3.27 5.12 10.91
C PHE A 39 -3.74 3.68 11.09
N LEU A 40 -3.96 2.99 9.98
CA LEU A 40 -4.01 1.54 9.99
C LEU A 40 -2.71 1.02 10.61
N ALA A 41 -2.82 0.17 11.62
CA ALA A 41 -1.67 -0.29 12.38
C ALA A 41 -1.45 -1.78 12.21
N CYS A 42 -0.19 -2.20 12.16
CA CYS A 42 0.20 -3.59 12.21
C CYS A 42 1.19 -3.85 13.36
N ALA A 43 1.18 -5.07 13.84
CA ALA A 43 2.13 -5.52 14.85
C ALA A 43 3.50 -5.81 14.22
N ASP A 44 3.49 -6.40 13.02
CA ASP A 44 4.69 -6.77 12.28
C ASP A 44 4.43 -6.78 10.77
N VAL A 45 5.50 -6.84 9.97
CA VAL A 45 5.48 -6.89 8.51
C VAL A 45 5.96 -8.27 8.06
N GLU A 46 5.10 -8.98 7.34
CA GLU A 46 5.49 -10.20 6.66
C GLU A 46 6.10 -9.86 5.29
N PRO A 47 7.39 -10.07 5.09
CA PRO A 47 8.03 -9.77 3.83
C PRO A 47 7.73 -10.85 2.78
N ASN A 48 7.87 -10.50 1.50
CA ASN A 48 7.85 -11.48 0.42
C ASN A 48 8.92 -12.57 0.61
N ILE A 49 8.72 -13.72 -0.01
CA ILE A 49 9.74 -14.77 -0.03
C ILE A 49 11.05 -14.27 -0.65
N GLU A 50 12.18 -14.74 -0.14
CA GLU A 50 13.52 -14.23 -0.47
C GLU A 50 13.78 -14.13 -1.98
N ARG A 51 13.29 -15.08 -2.76
CA ARG A 51 13.48 -15.12 -4.22
C ARG A 51 12.94 -13.88 -4.94
N PHE A 52 11.88 -13.27 -4.42
CA PHE A 52 11.25 -12.07 -5.02
C PHE A 52 11.72 -10.75 -4.41
N HIS A 53 12.48 -10.79 -3.31
CA HIS A 53 12.95 -9.57 -2.65
C HIS A 53 13.90 -8.71 -3.49
N ARG A 54 14.68 -9.33 -4.36
CA ARG A 54 15.78 -8.65 -5.06
C ARG A 54 15.32 -7.88 -6.30
N LEU A 55 14.15 -8.20 -6.83
CA LEU A 55 13.66 -7.71 -8.11
C LEU A 55 12.90 -6.39 -8.06
N PRO A 56 11.99 -6.13 -7.10
CA PRO A 56 11.14 -4.95 -7.16
C PRO A 56 11.91 -3.66 -6.87
N LYS A 57 11.62 -2.62 -7.64
CA LYS A 57 12.10 -1.26 -7.38
C LYS A 57 11.45 -0.65 -6.15
N ARG A 58 10.20 -1.00 -5.88
CA ARG A 58 9.37 -0.58 -4.75
C ARG A 58 8.58 -1.75 -4.20
N MET A 59 8.16 -1.61 -2.98
CA MET A 59 7.25 -2.53 -2.28
C MET A 59 6.19 -1.69 -1.58
N GLY A 60 4.99 -2.23 -1.45
CA GLY A 60 3.90 -1.62 -0.70
C GLY A 60 3.08 -2.70 -0.01
N PHE A 61 2.37 -2.33 1.06
CA PHE A 61 1.41 -3.22 1.69
C PHE A 61 0.12 -3.27 0.85
N PHE A 62 -0.62 -4.36 0.98
CA PHE A 62 -1.91 -4.57 0.30
C PHE A 62 -3.04 -4.97 1.26
N SER A 63 -2.84 -4.76 2.55
CA SER A 63 -3.89 -4.98 3.54
C SER A 63 -5.10 -4.09 3.24
N THR A 64 -6.26 -4.71 3.14
CA THR A 64 -7.53 -4.02 2.87
C THR A 64 -8.36 -4.01 4.14
N ASP A 65 -8.92 -2.84 4.45
CA ASP A 65 -9.87 -2.64 5.53
C ASP A 65 -11.26 -2.46 4.93
N THR A 66 -12.24 -3.17 5.47
CA THR A 66 -13.63 -3.08 5.01
C THR A 66 -14.45 -2.21 5.95
N ASP A 67 -15.48 -1.57 5.42
CA ASP A 67 -16.48 -0.93 6.23
C ASP A 67 -17.28 -1.97 7.06
N ILE A 68 -18.07 -1.51 8.01
CA ILE A 68 -18.83 -2.38 8.92
C ILE A 68 -19.80 -3.36 8.19
N ASP A 69 -20.16 -3.03 6.96
CA ASP A 69 -21.02 -3.84 6.09
C ASP A 69 -20.21 -4.77 5.15
N GLY A 70 -18.89 -4.85 5.32
CA GLY A 70 -18.00 -5.68 4.52
C GLY A 70 -17.67 -5.13 3.15
N VAL A 71 -18.09 -3.90 2.83
CA VAL A 71 -17.80 -3.25 1.54
C VAL A 71 -16.54 -2.40 1.64
N VAL A 72 -15.66 -2.50 0.65
CA VAL A 72 -14.46 -1.66 0.53
C VAL A 72 -14.83 -0.35 -0.17
N ARG A 73 -14.85 0.76 0.56
CA ARG A 73 -15.10 2.10 0.02
C ARG A 73 -13.89 3.01 0.11
N SER A 74 -12.97 2.67 0.96
CA SER A 74 -11.75 3.44 1.19
C SER A 74 -10.51 2.56 1.14
N SER A 75 -9.39 3.17 0.81
CA SER A 75 -8.07 2.52 0.82
C SER A 75 -7.13 3.30 1.73
N SER A 76 -6.40 2.60 2.60
CA SER A 76 -5.35 3.18 3.41
C SER A 76 -4.09 3.29 2.58
N LEU A 77 -3.60 4.51 2.35
CA LEU A 77 -2.35 4.75 1.64
C LEU A 77 -1.13 4.60 2.54
N LEU A 78 -1.34 4.65 3.86
CA LEU A 78 -0.30 4.56 4.87
C LEU A 78 -0.64 3.50 5.91
N LEU A 79 0.37 2.72 6.27
CA LEU A 79 0.31 1.73 7.34
C LEU A 79 1.39 2.04 8.36
N ARG A 80 1.04 2.11 9.63
CA ARG A 80 1.99 2.24 10.73
C ARG A 80 2.34 0.87 11.31
N CYS A 81 3.60 0.49 11.16
CA CYS A 81 4.16 -0.65 11.84
C CYS A 81 5.25 -0.20 12.80
N ARG A 82 5.06 -0.43 14.08
CA ARG A 82 5.99 0.07 15.12
C ARG A 82 6.17 1.59 14.93
N ASP A 83 7.40 2.05 14.79
CA ASP A 83 7.75 3.47 14.65
C ASP A 83 7.81 3.96 13.19
N ALA A 84 7.49 3.09 12.23
CA ALA A 84 7.61 3.38 10.80
C ALA A 84 6.26 3.47 10.09
N LEU A 85 6.19 4.33 9.08
CA LEU A 85 5.10 4.37 8.12
C LEU A 85 5.55 3.71 6.81
N TYR A 86 4.66 2.91 6.28
CA TYR A 86 4.81 2.19 5.01
C TYR A 86 3.76 2.68 4.03
N VAL A 87 4.11 2.67 2.76
CA VAL A 87 3.21 3.02 1.66
C VAL A 87 2.39 1.81 1.22
N SER A 88 1.17 2.04 0.75
CA SER A 88 0.38 1.03 0.08
C SER A 88 0.98 0.62 -1.27
N LEU A 89 0.53 -0.51 -1.80
CA LEU A 89 0.98 -0.98 -3.11
C LEU A 89 0.58 -0.01 -4.22
N ASP A 90 -0.61 0.56 -4.17
CA ASP A 90 -1.11 1.56 -5.13
C ASP A 90 -0.23 2.81 -5.14
N LEU A 91 0.14 3.32 -3.95
CA LEU A 91 1.03 4.47 -3.85
C LEU A 91 2.44 4.13 -4.34
N ALA A 92 2.94 2.92 -4.04
CA ALA A 92 4.22 2.44 -4.55
C ALA A 92 4.24 2.30 -6.08
N ILE A 93 3.13 1.85 -6.69
CA ILE A 93 2.96 1.81 -8.15
C ILE A 93 2.99 3.24 -8.73
N ALA A 94 2.27 4.17 -8.10
CA ALA A 94 2.26 5.57 -8.52
C ALA A 94 3.67 6.21 -8.44
N GLU A 95 4.45 5.91 -7.39
CA GLU A 95 5.85 6.36 -7.27
C GLU A 95 6.71 5.87 -8.43
N VAL A 96 6.52 4.63 -8.85
CA VAL A 96 7.28 4.06 -9.99
C VAL A 96 6.82 4.68 -11.30
N ALA A 97 5.51 4.81 -11.51
CA ALA A 97 4.94 5.36 -12.74
C ALA A 97 5.30 6.83 -12.94
N LEU A 98 5.30 7.61 -11.87
CA LEU A 98 5.64 9.05 -11.89
C LEU A 98 7.14 9.32 -11.67
N GLN A 99 7.94 8.29 -11.43
CA GLN A 99 9.38 8.37 -11.17
C GLN A 99 9.73 9.34 -10.03
N THR A 100 8.89 9.42 -9.01
CA THR A 100 9.04 10.31 -7.86
C THR A 100 8.67 9.61 -6.56
N ASN A 101 8.98 10.21 -5.42
CA ASN A 101 8.61 9.66 -4.12
C ASN A 101 7.40 10.39 -3.57
N ALA A 102 6.52 9.65 -2.89
CA ALA A 102 5.44 10.22 -2.12
C ALA A 102 5.96 10.88 -0.83
N GLN A 103 5.27 11.93 -0.40
CA GLN A 103 5.54 12.66 0.84
C GLN A 103 4.23 12.82 1.61
N ALA A 104 4.23 12.39 2.86
CA ALA A 104 3.10 12.64 3.76
C ALA A 104 3.25 14.03 4.40
N ILE A 105 2.22 14.85 4.29
CA ILE A 105 2.18 16.20 4.82
C ILE A 105 1.14 16.24 5.91
N GLY A 106 1.57 16.55 7.13
CA GLY A 106 0.71 16.72 8.29
C GLY A 106 -0.14 17.99 8.21
N PHE A 107 -1.05 18.12 9.17
CA PHE A 107 -1.85 19.32 9.32
C PHE A 107 -0.95 20.51 9.72
N PRO A 108 -1.28 21.72 9.26
CA PRO A 108 -0.57 22.91 9.70
C PRO A 108 -0.76 23.12 11.21
N GLU A 109 0.31 23.49 11.91
CA GLU A 109 0.25 23.80 13.33
C GLU A 109 -0.56 25.10 13.54
N LYS A 110 -1.55 25.05 14.45
CA LYS A 110 -2.30 26.22 14.90
C LYS A 110 -2.04 26.42 16.40
N GLY A 111 -1.14 27.34 16.72
CA GLY A 111 -0.77 27.60 18.11
C GLY A 111 -0.13 26.37 18.78
N THR A 112 -0.68 25.97 19.93
CA THR A 112 -0.25 24.78 20.67
C THR A 112 -1.00 23.51 20.26
N GLU A 113 -2.05 23.62 19.45
CA GLU A 113 -2.82 22.47 18.99
C GLU A 113 -2.16 21.83 17.77
N ARG A 114 -1.86 20.54 17.94
CA ARG A 114 -1.36 19.67 16.86
C ARG A 114 -2.41 18.64 16.52
N THR A 115 -2.94 18.69 15.32
CA THR A 115 -3.81 17.63 14.83
C THR A 115 -2.93 16.44 14.42
N PRO A 116 -3.05 15.29 15.08
CA PRO A 116 -2.26 14.11 14.73
C PRO A 116 -2.68 13.58 13.37
N GLY A 117 -1.72 13.07 12.59
CA GLY A 117 -1.96 12.43 11.32
C GLY A 117 -1.56 13.24 10.09
N VAL A 118 -2.09 12.84 8.96
CA VAL A 118 -1.76 13.33 7.63
C VAL A 118 -2.93 14.10 7.06
N ALA A 119 -2.68 15.30 6.52
CA ALA A 119 -3.69 16.08 5.80
C ALA A 119 -3.76 15.73 4.32
N GLN A 120 -2.61 15.39 3.75
CA GLN A 120 -2.49 15.07 2.32
C GLN A 120 -1.21 14.27 2.04
N ILE A 121 -1.22 13.56 0.93
CA ILE A 121 -0.03 12.95 0.35
C ILE A 121 0.30 13.70 -0.94
N ARG A 122 1.56 14.07 -1.11
CA ARG A 122 2.06 14.68 -2.33
C ARG A 122 2.95 13.68 -3.07
N ILE A 123 2.75 13.58 -4.37
CA ILE A 123 3.56 12.77 -5.26
C ILE A 123 3.87 13.58 -6.54
N GLY A 124 5.09 14.10 -6.64
CA GLY A 124 5.41 15.13 -7.62
C GLY A 124 4.52 16.37 -7.45
N ASP A 125 3.84 16.76 -8.51
CA ASP A 125 2.90 17.89 -8.52
C ASP A 125 1.46 17.50 -8.10
N LEU A 126 1.20 16.22 -7.93
CA LEU A 126 -0.11 15.73 -7.50
C LEU A 126 -0.25 15.86 -5.98
N VAL A 127 -1.42 16.35 -5.58
CA VAL A 127 -1.81 16.45 -4.17
C VAL A 127 -3.04 15.59 -3.96
N ILE A 128 -2.93 14.63 -3.07
CA ILE A 128 -3.96 13.66 -2.71
C ILE A 128 -4.45 14.02 -1.30
N PRO A 129 -5.63 14.64 -1.14
CA PRO A 129 -6.20 14.88 0.17
C PRO A 129 -6.58 13.54 0.81
N THR A 130 -6.30 13.42 2.11
CA THR A 130 -6.58 12.21 2.89
C THR A 130 -7.36 12.55 4.15
N ASP A 131 -7.92 11.54 4.78
CA ASP A 131 -8.29 11.66 6.18
C ASP A 131 -7.03 11.66 7.09
N PRO A 132 -7.15 11.95 8.40
CA PRO A 132 -6.00 11.94 9.31
C PRO A 132 -5.24 10.61 9.38
N GLY A 133 -5.87 9.50 9.04
CA GLY A 133 -5.27 8.17 8.95
C GLY A 133 -4.56 7.88 7.63
N GLY A 134 -4.55 8.83 6.69
CA GLY A 134 -3.96 8.63 5.37
C GLY A 134 -4.82 7.77 4.44
N ARG A 135 -6.17 7.77 4.63
CA ARG A 135 -7.11 7.02 3.80
C ARG A 135 -7.72 7.92 2.74
N ILE A 136 -8.06 7.32 1.62
CA ILE A 136 -8.80 7.95 0.52
C ILE A 136 -10.05 7.15 0.18
N LEU A 137 -11.04 7.80 -0.41
CA LEU A 137 -12.16 7.09 -1.01
C LEU A 137 -11.73 6.50 -2.36
N VAL A 138 -12.10 5.24 -2.58
CA VAL A 138 -11.79 4.54 -3.83
C VAL A 138 -12.74 5.03 -4.92
N ASN A 139 -12.17 5.55 -6.01
CA ASN A 139 -12.93 5.93 -7.18
C ASN A 139 -13.14 4.73 -8.09
N TYR A 140 -14.14 3.92 -7.77
CA TYR A 140 -14.49 2.76 -8.56
C TYR A 140 -14.90 3.15 -9.98
N ARG A 141 -14.36 2.46 -10.97
CA ARG A 141 -14.58 2.76 -12.39
C ARG A 141 -15.75 1.99 -13.00
N GLY A 142 -16.28 1.01 -12.29
CA GLY A 142 -17.40 0.20 -12.74
C GLY A 142 -17.34 -1.22 -12.23
N PRO A 143 -18.25 -2.09 -12.71
CA PRO A 143 -18.36 -3.48 -12.30
C PRO A 143 -17.19 -4.35 -12.80
N THR A 144 -17.25 -5.63 -12.50
CA THR A 144 -16.27 -6.64 -12.97
C THR A 144 -16.03 -6.52 -14.48
N ARG A 145 -14.76 -6.64 -14.87
CA ARG A 145 -14.28 -6.53 -16.26
C ARG A 145 -14.37 -5.13 -16.90
N THR A 146 -14.50 -4.08 -16.11
CA THR A 146 -14.34 -2.70 -16.60
C THR A 146 -12.94 -2.48 -17.19
N PHE A 147 -11.91 -3.10 -16.62
CA PHE A 147 -10.56 -3.13 -17.19
C PHE A 147 -10.35 -4.38 -18.05
N PRO A 148 -9.46 -4.34 -19.06
CA PRO A 148 -9.09 -5.52 -19.83
C PRO A 148 -8.53 -6.64 -18.94
N HIS A 149 -8.92 -7.89 -19.20
CA HIS A 149 -8.41 -9.05 -18.51
C HIS A 149 -7.80 -10.00 -19.54
N TRP A 150 -6.57 -10.36 -19.33
CA TRP A 150 -5.84 -11.26 -20.21
C TRP A 150 -5.43 -12.53 -19.47
N SER A 151 -5.52 -13.66 -20.16
CA SER A 151 -5.01 -14.90 -19.61
C SER A 151 -3.48 -14.87 -19.57
N ILE A 152 -2.90 -15.36 -18.47
CA ILE A 152 -1.44 -15.51 -18.38
C ILE A 152 -0.87 -16.39 -19.52
N VAL A 153 -1.64 -17.38 -19.98
CA VAL A 153 -1.25 -18.24 -21.11
C VAL A 153 -1.13 -17.43 -22.41
N ASP A 154 -2.06 -16.51 -22.64
CA ASP A 154 -2.03 -15.64 -23.82
C ASP A 154 -0.89 -14.63 -23.77
N ILE A 155 -0.61 -14.08 -22.57
CA ILE A 155 0.56 -13.22 -22.34
C ILE A 155 1.85 -13.99 -22.66
N LEU A 156 2.01 -15.19 -22.12
CA LEU A 156 3.20 -16.02 -22.37
C LEU A 156 3.33 -16.47 -23.83
N ALA A 157 2.23 -16.52 -24.56
CA ALA A 157 2.21 -16.79 -26.01
C ALA A 157 2.46 -15.53 -26.88
N GLY A 158 2.71 -14.36 -26.27
CA GLY A 158 2.99 -13.11 -26.98
C GLY A 158 1.79 -12.44 -27.65
N LYS A 159 0.55 -12.87 -27.34
CA LYS A 159 -0.65 -12.34 -28.01
C LYS A 159 -0.93 -10.87 -27.70
N HIS A 160 -0.39 -10.35 -26.59
CA HIS A 160 -0.65 -8.99 -26.10
C HIS A 160 0.61 -8.13 -26.01
N ASP A 161 1.69 -8.53 -26.67
CA ASP A 161 3.00 -7.84 -26.60
C ASP A 161 2.93 -6.36 -27.03
N ALA A 162 2.03 -6.02 -27.94
CA ALA A 162 1.84 -4.66 -28.41
C ALA A 162 1.07 -3.76 -27.41
N GLU A 163 0.28 -4.35 -26.50
CA GLU A 163 -0.63 -3.64 -25.60
C GLU A 163 0.00 -3.38 -24.23
N ILE A 164 1.00 -4.18 -23.86
CA ILE A 164 1.67 -4.11 -22.55
C ILE A 164 2.58 -2.86 -22.39
N PRO A 165 3.38 -2.44 -23.40
CA PRO A 165 4.29 -1.33 -23.20
C PRO A 165 3.59 -0.04 -22.78
N GLY A 166 4.09 0.61 -21.72
CA GLY A 166 3.54 1.84 -21.18
C GLY A 166 2.27 1.68 -20.32
N THR A 167 1.87 0.44 -20.01
CA THR A 167 0.72 0.17 -19.14
C THR A 167 1.15 -0.27 -17.74
N ILE A 168 0.23 -0.14 -16.78
CA ILE A 168 0.35 -0.76 -15.45
C ILE A 168 -0.39 -2.09 -15.53
N VAL A 169 0.32 -3.19 -15.36
CA VAL A 169 -0.25 -4.54 -15.38
C VAL A 169 -0.31 -5.09 -13.95
N ILE A 170 -1.50 -5.54 -13.54
CA ILE A 170 -1.71 -6.21 -12.27
C ILE A 170 -1.84 -7.71 -12.54
N VAL A 171 -1.01 -8.51 -11.87
CA VAL A 171 -1.05 -9.97 -11.98
C VAL A 171 -1.61 -10.53 -10.68
N GLY A 172 -2.66 -11.34 -10.79
CA GLY A 172 -3.31 -11.95 -9.63
C GLY A 172 -4.18 -13.13 -10.03
N PRO A 173 -4.49 -14.03 -9.09
CA PRO A 173 -5.45 -15.10 -9.31
C PRO A 173 -6.86 -14.53 -9.40
N THR A 174 -7.65 -15.05 -10.35
CA THR A 174 -9.07 -14.66 -10.52
C THR A 174 -10.00 -15.87 -10.34
N GLU A 175 -9.48 -16.99 -9.85
CA GLU A 175 -10.24 -18.23 -9.70
C GLU A 175 -11.15 -18.21 -8.48
N VAL A 176 -12.35 -18.75 -8.66
CA VAL A 176 -13.34 -18.92 -7.58
C VAL A 176 -12.79 -19.92 -6.56
N GLY A 177 -12.64 -19.50 -5.30
CA GLY A 177 -12.10 -20.33 -4.21
C GLY A 177 -10.75 -19.86 -3.65
N ILE A 178 -10.07 -18.93 -4.30
CA ILE A 178 -9.01 -18.12 -3.69
C ILE A 178 -9.73 -16.96 -3.03
N GLN A 179 -9.79 -16.97 -1.69
CA GLN A 179 -10.69 -16.14 -0.87
C GLN A 179 -10.22 -14.68 -0.73
N ASP A 180 -9.92 -13.99 -1.82
CA ASP A 180 -9.66 -12.55 -1.83
C ASP A 180 -10.83 -11.77 -2.45
N VAL A 181 -12.07 -12.15 -2.09
CA VAL A 181 -13.27 -11.47 -2.59
C VAL A 181 -13.78 -10.51 -1.53
N TYR A 182 -13.71 -9.25 -1.82
CA TYR A 182 -14.29 -8.17 -1.02
C TYR A 182 -15.52 -7.60 -1.72
N GLY A 183 -16.51 -7.18 -0.93
CA GLY A 183 -17.66 -6.45 -1.46
C GLY A 183 -17.21 -5.11 -2.04
N SER A 184 -17.65 -4.78 -3.25
CA SER A 184 -17.53 -3.47 -3.85
C SER A 184 -18.89 -2.76 -3.89
N PRO A 185 -18.96 -1.43 -4.09
CA PRO A 185 -20.23 -0.71 -4.24
C PRO A 185 -21.05 -1.07 -5.49
N PHE A 186 -20.54 -1.95 -6.35
CA PHE A 186 -21.19 -2.41 -7.58
C PHE A 186 -21.56 -3.87 -7.54
#